data_86ede09c68852a7a00107aaca9a2225e
#
_entry.id   86ede09c68852a7a00107aaca9a2225e
#
_cell.length_a   1.000
_cell.length_b   1.000
_cell.length_c   1.000
_cell.angle_alpha   90.00
_cell.angle_beta   90.00
_cell.angle_gamma   90.00
#
_symmetry.space_group_name_H-M   'P 1'
#
loop_
_entity.id
_entity.type
_entity.pdbx_description
1 polymer ?
#
loop_
_entity_poly.entity_id
_entity_poly.type
_entity_poly.pdbx_seq_one_letter_code
_entity_poly.pdbx_strand_id
1 'polypeptide(L)'
;PRRDGPLPPTRASAQCVAGVGTTGAVSTAAVQSPNRAGSPTTVRVVTAASLFDGHDAAINIMRRILQSSGVEVIHLGHDRSVDEVVNTAIQEDAQAIAMTSYQGGHNEYFKYMKDLLEERGAGHIRIFGGGGGTILPEEIEELQKYGIERIYHPDDGREMGLQGMINDLV
;
A
#
# COMPACT_ATOMS: atom_id res chain seq x y z
N PRO A 1 -37.01 43.33 14.81
CA PRO A 1 -37.75 43.60 13.60
C PRO A 1 -37.13 42.78 12.43
N ARG A 2 -37.96 41.93 11.93
CA ARG A 2 -37.68 41.12 10.75
C ARG A 2 -37.82 41.97 9.50
N ARG A 3 -37.01 41.72 8.50
CA ARG A 3 -37.35 42.07 7.11
C ARG A 3 -37.00 40.92 6.20
N ASP A 4 -38.05 40.28 5.79
CA ASP A 4 -38.09 39.31 4.68
C ASP A 4 -38.01 40.08 3.35
N GLY A 5 -37.20 39.66 2.42
CA GLY A 5 -37.16 40.14 1.06
C GLY A 5 -37.17 38.96 0.10
N PRO A 6 -37.96 38.99 -0.98
CA PRO A 6 -38.26 37.81 -1.80
C PRO A 6 -37.21 37.52 -2.86
N LEU A 7 -37.11 36.20 -3.15
CA LEU A 7 -36.30 35.62 -4.22
C LEU A 7 -36.85 36.00 -5.62
N PRO A 8 -36.01 36.22 -6.64
CA PRO A 8 -36.46 36.36 -8.02
C PRO A 8 -36.64 35.01 -8.72
N PRO A 9 -37.52 34.96 -9.76
CA PRO A 9 -37.96 33.75 -10.35
C PRO A 9 -37.05 33.22 -11.45
N THR A 10 -37.04 31.89 -11.53
CA THR A 10 -36.55 31.07 -12.63
C THR A 10 -37.27 31.40 -13.94
N ARG A 11 -36.53 31.51 -15.03
CA ARG A 11 -37.10 31.49 -16.37
C ARG A 11 -36.46 30.38 -17.22
N ALA A 12 -37.27 29.39 -17.45
CA ALA A 12 -37.09 28.42 -18.51
C ALA A 12 -37.58 29.05 -19.85
N SER A 13 -36.90 28.78 -20.90
CA SER A 13 -37.54 28.69 -22.19
C SER A 13 -36.68 27.88 -23.18
N ALA A 14 -37.32 26.85 -23.63
CA ALA A 14 -36.93 25.97 -24.72
C ALA A 14 -36.98 26.70 -26.07
N GLN A 15 -36.14 26.29 -26.99
CA GLN A 15 -36.49 26.27 -28.39
C GLN A 15 -35.79 25.13 -29.11
N CYS A 16 -36.62 24.21 -29.62
CA CYS A 16 -36.31 23.22 -30.62
C CYS A 16 -36.04 23.91 -31.98
N VAL A 17 -35.05 23.45 -32.71
CA VAL A 17 -35.04 23.50 -34.15
C VAL A 17 -34.57 22.16 -34.72
N ALA A 18 -35.42 21.54 -35.48
CA ALA A 18 -35.19 20.33 -36.24
C ALA A 18 -34.36 20.64 -37.50
N GLY A 19 -33.41 19.78 -37.79
CA GLY A 19 -32.67 19.77 -39.06
C GLY A 19 -32.30 18.34 -39.43
N VAL A 20 -32.87 17.90 -40.52
CA VAL A 20 -32.86 16.58 -41.17
C VAL A 20 -31.50 16.31 -41.83
N GLY A 21 -31.01 15.06 -41.72
CA GLY A 21 -30.35 14.36 -42.85
C GLY A 21 -28.88 14.10 -42.69
N THR A 22 -28.51 12.90 -42.56
CA THR A 22 -27.83 12.00 -43.48
C THR A 22 -27.15 10.85 -42.75
N THR A 23 -27.47 9.67 -43.20
CA THR A 23 -26.87 8.38 -42.91
C THR A 23 -25.34 8.41 -43.03
N GLY A 24 -24.66 8.21 -41.92
CA GLY A 24 -23.25 7.87 -41.87
C GLY A 24 -23.08 6.80 -40.81
N ALA A 25 -22.85 5.57 -41.26
CA ALA A 25 -22.51 4.46 -40.38
C ALA A 25 -21.23 4.79 -39.63
N VAL A 26 -21.34 5.17 -38.37
CA VAL A 26 -20.18 5.31 -37.48
C VAL A 26 -19.86 3.92 -36.97
N SER A 27 -18.84 3.31 -37.57
CA SER A 27 -18.18 2.13 -37.07
C SER A 27 -17.77 2.40 -35.61
N THR A 28 -18.39 1.69 -34.68
CA THR A 28 -17.92 1.59 -33.31
C THR A 28 -16.59 0.84 -33.33
N ALA A 29 -15.51 1.56 -33.61
CA ALA A 29 -14.19 1.08 -33.31
C ALA A 29 -14.15 0.95 -31.79
N ALA A 30 -14.23 -0.29 -31.33
CA ALA A 30 -13.89 -0.65 -29.95
C ALA A 30 -12.52 -0.04 -29.68
N VAL A 31 -12.47 0.88 -28.74
CA VAL A 31 -11.21 1.34 -28.15
C VAL A 31 -10.63 0.13 -27.46
N GLN A 32 -9.82 -0.60 -28.20
CA GLN A 32 -8.95 -1.62 -27.65
C GLN A 32 -7.97 -0.87 -26.78
N SER A 33 -8.13 -1.04 -25.47
CA SER A 33 -7.08 -0.70 -24.52
C SER A 33 -5.77 -1.28 -25.04
N PRO A 34 -4.69 -0.50 -25.11
CA PRO A 34 -3.42 -1.04 -25.57
C PRO A 34 -3.06 -2.21 -24.67
N ASN A 35 -2.98 -3.40 -25.27
CA ASN A 35 -2.42 -4.59 -24.68
C ASN A 35 -1.12 -4.18 -23.98
N ARG A 36 -1.09 -4.25 -22.65
CA ARG A 36 0.13 -4.15 -21.84
C ARG A 36 0.94 -5.42 -22.10
N ALA A 37 1.51 -5.50 -23.29
CA ALA A 37 2.50 -6.51 -23.60
C ALA A 37 3.77 -6.15 -22.81
N GLY A 38 4.09 -6.96 -21.81
CA GLY A 38 5.47 -7.12 -21.32
C GLY A 38 6.10 -5.92 -20.61
N SER A 39 5.38 -5.16 -19.76
CA SER A 39 6.09 -4.42 -18.70
C SER A 39 6.67 -5.45 -17.73
N PRO A 40 7.96 -5.36 -17.37
CA PRO A 40 8.48 -6.19 -16.28
C PRO A 40 7.56 -5.98 -15.08
N THR A 41 7.12 -7.07 -14.46
CA THR A 41 6.22 -7.01 -13.31
C THR A 41 6.95 -6.24 -12.20
N THR A 42 6.63 -4.97 -12.05
CA THR A 42 7.25 -4.13 -11.02
C THR A 42 6.77 -4.65 -9.67
N VAL A 43 7.70 -5.05 -8.82
CA VAL A 43 7.39 -5.48 -7.45
C VAL A 43 6.80 -4.29 -6.70
N ARG A 44 5.66 -4.50 -6.06
CA ARG A 44 4.95 -3.48 -5.30
C ARG A 44 4.98 -3.82 -3.82
N VAL A 45 5.44 -2.89 -3.00
CA VAL A 45 5.61 -3.08 -1.55
C VAL A 45 4.89 -1.98 -0.79
N VAL A 46 4.07 -2.36 0.17
CA VAL A 46 3.48 -1.42 1.15
C VAL A 46 4.45 -1.23 2.30
N THR A 47 4.73 0.01 2.66
CA THR A 47 5.61 0.33 3.80
C THR A 47 4.89 1.19 4.83
N ALA A 48 5.05 0.86 6.10
CA ALA A 48 4.48 1.62 7.21
C ALA A 48 5.24 1.39 8.52
N ALA A 49 5.01 2.24 9.51
CA ALA A 49 5.35 1.98 10.90
C ALA A 49 4.10 1.53 11.68
N SER A 50 4.31 0.66 12.65
CA SER A 50 3.22 0.04 13.42
C SER A 50 2.44 1.06 14.25
N LEU A 51 1.28 0.63 14.74
CA LEU A 51 0.40 1.43 15.60
C LEU A 51 1.17 1.89 16.86
N PHE A 52 0.96 3.15 17.23
CA PHE A 52 1.64 3.85 18.32
C PHE A 52 3.16 4.03 18.12
N ASP A 53 3.66 3.78 16.93
CA ASP A 53 5.07 3.99 16.59
C ASP A 53 5.26 5.24 15.71
N GLY A 54 5.88 6.25 16.29
CA GLY A 54 6.23 7.49 15.59
C GLY A 54 7.66 7.51 15.02
N HIS A 55 8.38 6.37 15.07
CA HIS A 55 9.74 6.27 14.56
C HIS A 55 9.74 6.07 13.04
N ASP A 56 9.46 7.13 12.30
CA ASP A 56 9.33 7.10 10.85
C ASP A 56 10.66 7.23 10.07
N ALA A 57 11.74 7.63 10.72
CA ALA A 57 13.02 7.86 10.06
C ALA A 57 13.56 6.60 9.38
N ALA A 58 13.53 5.46 10.05
CA ALA A 58 14.04 4.20 9.51
C ALA A 58 13.23 3.75 8.29
N ILE A 59 11.91 3.72 8.40
CA ILE A 59 11.05 3.30 7.27
C ILE A 59 11.15 4.28 6.08
N ASN A 60 11.35 5.56 6.35
CA ASN A 60 11.56 6.56 5.30
C ASN A 60 12.87 6.34 4.54
N ILE A 61 13.94 5.93 5.20
CA ILE A 61 15.21 5.56 4.55
C ILE A 61 15.01 4.29 3.73
N MET A 62 14.41 3.25 4.32
CA MET A 62 14.19 1.97 3.64
C MET A 62 13.34 2.12 2.38
N ARG A 63 12.25 2.90 2.44
CA ARG A 63 11.41 3.13 1.26
C ARG A 63 12.15 3.82 0.11
N ARG A 64 13.09 4.75 0.42
CA ARG A 64 13.89 5.42 -0.61
C ARG A 64 14.84 4.46 -1.29
N ILE A 65 15.44 3.54 -0.53
CA ILE A 65 16.32 2.52 -1.09
C ILE A 65 15.52 1.53 -1.94
N LEU A 66 14.34 1.09 -1.49
CA LEU A 66 13.41 0.26 -2.27
C LEU A 66 13.06 0.94 -3.60
N GLN A 67 12.68 2.21 -3.58
CA GLN A 67 12.37 2.99 -4.78
C GLN A 67 13.56 3.10 -5.73
N SER A 68 14.76 3.33 -5.19
CA SER A 68 16.00 3.38 -6.02
C SER A 68 16.36 2.03 -6.63
N SER A 69 15.89 0.93 -6.05
CA SER A 69 16.05 -0.43 -6.57
C SER A 69 14.96 -0.83 -7.59
N GLY A 70 14.08 0.10 -7.96
CA GLY A 70 13.04 -0.11 -8.97
C GLY A 70 11.73 -0.70 -8.43
N VAL A 71 11.57 -0.77 -7.12
CA VAL A 71 10.33 -1.22 -6.45
C VAL A 71 9.31 -0.08 -6.42
N GLU A 72 8.05 -0.38 -6.72
CA GLU A 72 6.93 0.53 -6.50
C GLU A 72 6.54 0.50 -5.02
N VAL A 73 6.71 1.61 -4.32
CA VAL A 73 6.46 1.69 -2.88
C VAL A 73 5.21 2.50 -2.58
N ILE A 74 4.25 1.88 -1.88
CA ILE A 74 3.08 2.54 -1.31
C ILE A 74 3.38 2.80 0.16
N HIS A 75 3.67 4.06 0.51
CA HIS A 75 4.07 4.43 1.86
C HIS A 75 2.90 5.02 2.64
N LEU A 76 2.50 4.35 3.72
CA LEU A 76 1.39 4.77 4.57
C LEU A 76 1.81 5.74 5.70
N GLY A 77 3.09 5.82 6.00
CA GLY A 77 3.61 6.61 7.10
C GLY A 77 3.65 5.85 8.42
N HIS A 78 3.61 6.58 9.52
CA HIS A 78 3.67 6.04 10.88
C HIS A 78 2.28 5.83 11.48
N ASP A 79 2.23 5.15 12.63
CA ASP A 79 1.01 4.98 13.44
C ASP A 79 -0.14 4.29 12.68
N ARG A 80 0.18 3.17 12.01
CA ARG A 80 -0.78 2.45 11.19
C ARG A 80 -1.29 1.17 11.83
N SER A 81 -2.61 0.98 11.75
CA SER A 81 -3.26 -0.25 12.18
C SER A 81 -3.02 -1.38 11.20
N VAL A 82 -3.16 -2.63 11.66
CA VAL A 82 -3.07 -3.82 10.81
C VAL A 82 -4.09 -3.77 9.69
N ASP A 83 -5.33 -3.38 9.98
CA ASP A 83 -6.42 -3.28 9.00
C ASP A 83 -6.10 -2.31 7.85
N GLU A 84 -5.55 -1.13 8.16
CA GLU A 84 -5.16 -0.16 7.15
C GLU A 84 -4.08 -0.70 6.23
N VAL A 85 -3.06 -1.34 6.80
CA VAL A 85 -1.94 -1.90 6.05
C VAL A 85 -2.39 -3.06 5.16
N VAL A 86 -3.15 -4.00 5.71
CA VAL A 86 -3.67 -5.17 4.98
C VAL A 86 -4.63 -4.75 3.88
N ASN A 87 -5.57 -3.85 4.17
CA ASN A 87 -6.50 -3.34 3.15
C ASN A 87 -5.77 -2.66 2.00
N THR A 88 -4.78 -1.84 2.30
CA THR A 88 -3.97 -1.18 1.26
C THR A 88 -3.21 -2.21 0.43
N ALA A 89 -2.59 -3.19 1.07
CA ALA A 89 -1.84 -4.23 0.37
C ALA A 89 -2.71 -5.04 -0.60
N ILE A 90 -3.95 -5.34 -0.21
CA ILE A 90 -4.91 -6.05 -1.06
C ILE A 90 -5.42 -5.15 -2.19
N GLN A 91 -5.80 -3.90 -1.90
CA GLN A 91 -6.31 -2.96 -2.88
C GLN A 91 -5.29 -2.60 -3.96
N GLU A 92 -4.02 -2.49 -3.58
CA GLU A 92 -2.92 -2.14 -4.47
C GLU A 92 -2.26 -3.37 -5.12
N ASP A 93 -2.76 -4.57 -4.83
CA ASP A 93 -2.19 -5.84 -5.32
C ASP A 93 -0.68 -5.93 -5.05
N ALA A 94 -0.29 -5.65 -3.81
CA ALA A 94 1.10 -5.67 -3.39
C ALA A 94 1.63 -7.09 -3.22
N GLN A 95 2.89 -7.30 -3.50
CA GLN A 95 3.57 -8.58 -3.31
C GLN A 95 4.13 -8.72 -1.89
N ALA A 96 4.43 -7.60 -1.24
CA ALA A 96 4.98 -7.60 0.10
C ALA A 96 4.54 -6.40 0.95
N ILE A 97 4.63 -6.58 2.25
CA ILE A 97 4.47 -5.54 3.27
C ILE A 97 5.78 -5.44 4.05
N ALA A 98 6.32 -4.25 4.18
CA ALA A 98 7.51 -3.97 4.97
C ALA A 98 7.16 -3.01 6.11
N MET A 99 7.30 -3.50 7.35
CA MET A 99 6.88 -2.79 8.55
C MET A 99 8.03 -2.55 9.51
N THR A 100 7.99 -1.40 10.18
CA THR A 100 8.84 -1.15 11.35
C THR A 100 8.02 -1.12 12.62
N SER A 101 8.59 -1.64 13.72
CA SER A 101 7.97 -1.63 15.04
C SER A 101 9.01 -1.44 16.13
N TYR A 102 9.07 -0.25 16.71
CA TYR A 102 10.02 0.11 17.78
C TYR A 102 9.37 0.27 19.16
N GLN A 103 8.04 0.11 19.24
CA GLN A 103 7.27 0.36 20.48
C GLN A 103 6.90 -0.88 21.26
N GLY A 104 7.30 -2.08 20.84
CA GLY A 104 6.80 -3.32 21.41
C GLY A 104 5.44 -3.71 20.82
N GLY A 105 4.84 -4.83 21.28
CA GLY A 105 3.59 -5.37 20.72
C GLY A 105 3.74 -5.91 19.31
N HIS A 106 4.96 -6.08 18.84
CA HIS A 106 5.26 -6.54 17.48
C HIS A 106 4.80 -7.97 17.24
N ASN A 107 4.87 -8.84 18.25
CA ASN A 107 4.43 -10.22 18.12
C ASN A 107 2.95 -10.31 17.76
N GLU A 108 2.09 -9.63 18.52
CA GLU A 108 0.66 -9.59 18.28
C GLU A 108 0.34 -8.89 16.97
N TYR A 109 1.05 -7.82 16.67
CA TYR A 109 0.85 -7.03 15.46
C TYR A 109 1.13 -7.85 14.19
N PHE A 110 2.28 -8.51 14.13
CA PHE A 110 2.67 -9.32 12.97
C PHE A 110 1.82 -10.59 12.83
N LYS A 111 1.51 -11.28 13.94
CA LYS A 111 0.65 -12.46 13.91
C LYS A 111 -0.75 -12.10 13.43
N TYR A 112 -1.35 -11.04 13.98
CA TYR A 112 -2.66 -10.57 13.53
C TYR A 112 -2.66 -10.16 12.06
N MET A 113 -1.59 -9.51 11.59
CA MET A 113 -1.45 -9.17 10.17
C MET A 113 -1.44 -10.42 9.29
N LYS A 114 -0.71 -11.45 9.67
CA LYS A 114 -0.67 -12.72 8.93
C LYS A 114 -2.03 -13.39 8.89
N ASP A 115 -2.70 -13.49 10.05
CA ASP A 115 -4.02 -14.10 10.16
C ASP A 115 -5.05 -13.35 9.30
N LEU A 116 -5.02 -12.02 9.32
CA LEU A 116 -5.94 -11.19 8.55
C LEU A 116 -5.72 -11.30 7.03
N LEU A 117 -4.46 -11.42 6.59
CA LEU A 117 -4.13 -11.69 5.19
C LEU A 117 -4.67 -13.05 4.74
N GLU A 118 -4.53 -14.08 5.56
CA GLU A 118 -5.04 -15.43 5.27
C GLU A 118 -6.57 -15.45 5.25
N GLU A 119 -7.22 -14.81 6.21
CA GLU A 119 -8.68 -14.68 6.28
C GLU A 119 -9.27 -14.01 5.04
N ARG A 120 -8.57 -12.99 4.50
CA ARG A 120 -8.99 -12.25 3.31
C ARG A 120 -8.52 -12.87 1.99
N GLY A 121 -7.93 -14.06 2.02
CA GLY A 121 -7.46 -14.76 0.83
C GLY A 121 -6.20 -14.17 0.19
N ALA A 122 -5.45 -13.37 0.95
CA ALA A 122 -4.22 -12.70 0.51
C ALA A 122 -2.97 -13.25 1.19
N GLY A 123 -2.99 -14.51 1.63
CA GLY A 123 -1.88 -15.16 2.32
C GLY A 123 -0.59 -15.29 1.51
N HIS A 124 -0.63 -15.01 0.20
CA HIS A 124 0.54 -14.95 -0.68
C HIS A 124 1.39 -13.68 -0.49
N ILE A 125 0.84 -12.63 0.14
CA ILE A 125 1.57 -11.40 0.43
C ILE A 125 2.60 -11.68 1.52
N ARG A 126 3.86 -11.38 1.23
CA ARG A 126 4.98 -11.59 2.15
C ARG A 126 5.07 -10.47 3.16
N ILE A 127 5.40 -10.80 4.40
CA ILE A 127 5.55 -9.83 5.48
C ILE A 127 7.02 -9.76 5.88
N PHE A 128 7.59 -8.56 5.79
CA PHE A 128 8.92 -8.24 6.25
C PHE A 128 8.83 -7.24 7.40
N GLY A 129 9.65 -7.41 8.40
CA GLY A 129 9.63 -6.55 9.57
C GLY A 129 11.02 -6.14 10.04
N GLY A 130 11.04 -5.13 10.88
CA GLY A 130 12.22 -4.68 11.61
C GLY A 130 11.80 -3.75 12.75
N GLY A 131 12.62 -3.66 13.76
CA GLY A 131 12.27 -2.84 14.95
C GLY A 131 13.48 -2.54 15.81
N GLY A 132 14.67 -2.55 15.22
CA GLY A 132 15.89 -2.33 15.95
C GLY A 132 16.07 -3.37 17.07
N GLY A 133 16.66 -2.97 18.17
CA GLY A 133 16.90 -3.83 19.31
C GLY A 133 15.67 -4.13 20.20
N THR A 134 14.46 -3.71 19.80
CA THR A 134 13.23 -3.98 20.55
C THR A 134 12.68 -5.38 20.29
N ILE A 135 13.06 -6.00 19.17
CA ILE A 135 12.65 -7.36 18.82
C ILE A 135 13.78 -8.31 19.18
N LEU A 136 13.49 -9.27 20.04
CA LEU A 136 14.47 -10.25 20.50
C LEU A 136 14.68 -11.35 19.46
N PRO A 137 15.89 -11.96 19.39
CA PRO A 137 16.15 -13.06 18.45
C PRO A 137 15.17 -14.25 18.57
N GLU A 138 14.75 -14.56 19.80
CA GLU A 138 13.78 -15.61 20.09
C GLU A 138 12.39 -15.30 19.49
N GLU A 139 11.99 -14.03 19.55
CA GLU A 139 10.73 -13.54 18.96
C GLU A 139 10.79 -13.56 17.43
N ILE A 140 11.96 -13.28 16.86
CA ILE A 140 12.18 -13.39 15.39
C ILE A 140 11.95 -14.82 14.92
N GLU A 141 12.53 -15.79 15.63
CA GLU A 141 12.32 -17.20 15.29
C GLU A 141 10.85 -17.61 15.42
N GLU A 142 10.16 -17.15 16.46
CA GLU A 142 8.75 -17.42 16.67
C GLU A 142 7.89 -16.85 15.53
N LEU A 143 8.12 -15.61 15.15
CA LEU A 143 7.39 -14.93 14.08
C LEU A 143 7.65 -15.57 12.71
N GLN A 144 8.88 -15.96 12.42
CA GLN A 144 9.22 -16.66 11.19
C GLN A 144 8.56 -18.05 11.12
N LYS A 145 8.50 -18.78 12.23
CA LYS A 145 7.75 -20.05 12.32
C LYS A 145 6.25 -19.87 12.13
N TYR A 146 5.73 -18.70 12.53
CA TYR A 146 4.31 -18.36 12.34
C TYR A 146 3.96 -18.04 10.88
N GLY A 147 4.94 -17.71 10.05
CA GLY A 147 4.74 -17.43 8.63
C GLY A 147 5.08 -16.00 8.20
N ILE A 148 5.80 -15.27 9.05
CA ILE A 148 6.42 -14.00 8.67
C ILE A 148 7.68 -14.34 7.88
N GLU A 149 7.85 -13.74 6.70
CA GLU A 149 8.95 -14.07 5.80
C GLU A 149 10.31 -13.79 6.43
N ARG A 150 10.51 -12.57 6.92
CA ARG A 150 11.74 -12.19 7.63
C ARG A 150 11.56 -11.00 8.54
N ILE A 151 12.21 -11.06 9.69
CA ILE A 151 12.38 -9.91 10.59
C ILE A 151 13.88 -9.59 10.64
N TYR A 152 14.21 -8.34 10.29
CA TYR A 152 15.59 -7.86 10.30
C TYR A 152 15.98 -7.34 11.66
N HIS A 153 17.04 -7.92 12.21
CA HIS A 153 17.70 -7.44 13.44
C HIS A 153 18.77 -6.39 13.09
N PRO A 154 19.16 -5.49 14.02
CA PRO A 154 20.26 -4.54 13.79
C PRO A 154 21.58 -5.18 13.35
N ASP A 155 21.85 -6.39 13.77
CA ASP A 155 23.04 -7.13 13.38
C ASP A 155 23.03 -7.51 11.89
N ASP A 156 21.86 -7.85 11.33
CA ASP A 156 21.70 -8.06 9.89
C ASP A 156 22.11 -6.79 9.12
N GLY A 157 21.74 -5.61 9.63
CA GLY A 157 22.13 -4.33 9.05
C GLY A 157 23.64 -4.05 9.13
N ARG A 158 24.32 -4.58 10.13
CA ARG A 158 25.79 -4.49 10.26
C ARG A 158 26.50 -5.44 9.30
N GLU A 159 25.98 -6.64 9.11
CA GLU A 159 26.57 -7.67 8.26
C GLU A 159 26.30 -7.42 6.77
N MET A 160 25.05 -7.17 6.40
CA MET A 160 24.63 -7.04 5.00
C MET A 160 24.57 -5.59 4.51
N GLY A 161 24.50 -4.63 5.42
CA GLY A 161 24.18 -3.24 5.13
C GLY A 161 22.71 -3.05 4.68
N LEU A 162 22.27 -1.80 4.64
CA LEU A 162 20.88 -1.48 4.25
C LEU A 162 20.54 -1.94 2.83
N GLN A 163 21.48 -1.80 1.90
CA GLN A 163 21.27 -2.24 0.52
C GLN A 163 21.17 -3.76 0.43
N GLY A 164 21.95 -4.49 1.23
CA GLY A 164 21.90 -5.95 1.30
C GLY A 164 20.55 -6.45 1.81
N MET A 165 20.02 -5.83 2.86
CA MET A 165 18.68 -6.13 3.39
C MET A 165 17.58 -5.89 2.35
N ILE A 166 17.69 -4.80 1.57
CA ILE A 166 16.75 -4.49 0.51
C ILE A 166 16.84 -5.49 -0.64
N ASN A 167 18.04 -5.89 -1.03
CA ASN A 167 18.24 -6.90 -2.07
C ASN A 167 17.68 -8.28 -1.68
N ASP A 168 17.68 -8.59 -0.39
CA ASP A 168 17.09 -9.81 0.14
C ASP A 168 15.54 -9.77 0.13
N LEU A 169 14.97 -8.57 0.25
CA LEU A 169 13.52 -8.36 0.22
C LEU A 169 12.95 -8.38 -1.22
N VAL A 170 13.70 -7.92 -2.20
CA VAL A 170 13.28 -7.76 -3.61
C VAL A 170 13.54 -9.01 -4.43
#